data_63eb6004cb159f8ec7959c52c931e9e1
#
_entry.id   63eb6004cb159f8ec7959c52c931e9e1
#
_cell.length_a   1.000
_cell.length_b   1.000
_cell.length_c   1.000
_cell.angle_alpha   90.00
_cell.angle_beta   90.00
_cell.angle_gamma   90.00
#
_symmetry.space_group_name_H-M   'P 1'
#
loop_
_entity.id
_entity.type
_entity.pdbx_description
1 polymer ?
#
loop_
_entity_poly.entity_id
_entity_poly.type
_entity_poly.pdbx_seq_one_letter_code
_entity_poly.pdbx_strand_id
1 'polypeptide(L)'
;MKKQIKFLTLVAVMTLTACSTPLSGATRMNLSDLEFTCVHEAKPPLSPDTQKLYNYARYHDLHNMWNGKPGDLTWQDAAAYYRIAAANGDYKANVRLQYLLRTGRVNAPNAKKETLKLNDLLMKQLPGTAHYHSYLYLKYGYGLIGADELAYLRKAADLGSKEAQYELGEMIIDIKDDATFQFRKALREKILACASEQGSGIASRFLGIRFKTEKKYQEAVKVLHQGAKNGDSQSALRLSHGFKNGISENDKVYYLALKPDAERQMRYKKIARYLSDNDYLNPTLHDLDQIVPLPPAKLPPWDGKIEFQRWYEGASPPKPSDELVQRLAEQAGLDWQTGLPLKK
;
A
#
# COMPACT_ATOMS: atom_id res chain seq x y z
N MET A 1 -4.60 -93.47 8.59
CA MET A 1 -3.29 -92.87 8.81
C MET A 1 -3.34 -91.42 8.34
N LYS A 2 -3.56 -90.46 9.25
CA LYS A 2 -3.63 -89.00 8.93
C LYS A 2 -2.41 -88.34 9.61
N LYS A 3 -1.51 -87.82 8.76
CA LYS A 3 -0.40 -87.01 9.22
C LYS A 3 -0.87 -85.55 9.46
N GLN A 4 -0.76 -85.07 10.65
CA GLN A 4 -0.98 -83.69 10.95
C GLN A 4 0.33 -82.92 10.74
N ILE A 5 0.31 -81.89 9.93
CA ILE A 5 1.40 -80.92 9.72
C ILE A 5 1.06 -79.72 10.64
N LYS A 6 1.93 -79.49 11.62
CA LYS A 6 1.87 -78.28 12.46
C LYS A 6 2.51 -77.11 11.71
N PHE A 7 1.73 -76.14 11.39
CA PHE A 7 2.21 -74.85 10.95
C PHE A 7 2.63 -74.02 12.15
N LEU A 8 3.92 -73.69 12.26
CA LEU A 8 4.44 -72.71 13.20
C LEU A 8 4.33 -71.32 12.55
N THR A 9 3.41 -70.51 13.02
CA THR A 9 3.28 -69.09 12.62
C THR A 9 4.26 -68.26 13.48
N LEU A 10 5.32 -67.83 12.87
CA LEU A 10 6.27 -66.87 13.45
C LEU A 10 5.66 -65.47 13.30
N VAL A 11 5.17 -64.87 14.38
CA VAL A 11 4.71 -63.48 14.42
C VAL A 11 5.93 -62.62 14.68
N ALA A 12 6.46 -62.00 13.62
CA ALA A 12 7.46 -60.95 13.73
C ALA A 12 6.77 -59.65 14.16
N VAL A 13 6.93 -59.26 15.42
CA VAL A 13 6.54 -57.96 15.93
C VAL A 13 7.59 -56.96 15.44
N MET A 14 7.28 -56.23 14.36
CA MET A 14 8.04 -55.03 13.96
C MET A 14 7.68 -53.90 14.93
N THR A 15 8.49 -53.59 15.87
CA THR A 15 8.45 -52.35 16.65
C THR A 15 8.92 -51.21 15.72
N LEU A 16 7.97 -50.47 15.18
CA LEU A 16 8.22 -49.20 14.54
C LEU A 16 8.64 -48.19 15.64
N THR A 17 9.94 -48.08 15.88
CA THR A 17 10.49 -46.90 16.56
C THR A 17 10.35 -45.71 15.63
N ALA A 18 9.26 -44.96 15.79
CA ALA A 18 9.12 -43.61 15.22
C ALA A 18 10.19 -42.75 15.90
N CYS A 19 11.31 -42.54 15.23
CA CYS A 19 12.20 -41.44 15.53
C CYS A 19 11.45 -40.14 15.23
N SER A 20 10.76 -39.63 16.25
CA SER A 20 10.36 -38.22 16.27
C SER A 20 11.65 -37.43 16.52
N THR A 21 12.31 -37.04 15.42
CA THR A 21 13.26 -35.93 15.46
C THR A 21 12.48 -34.70 15.90
N PRO A 22 12.82 -34.07 17.01
CA PRO A 22 12.25 -32.79 17.35
C PRO A 22 12.68 -31.83 16.24
N LEU A 23 11.72 -31.15 15.59
CA LEU A 23 11.93 -29.97 14.78
C LEU A 23 12.46 -28.84 15.70
N SER A 24 13.69 -29.00 16.20
CA SER A 24 14.46 -28.00 16.92
C SER A 24 15.30 -27.22 15.92
N GLY A 25 14.63 -26.42 15.12
CA GLY A 25 15.21 -25.52 14.13
C GLY A 25 14.44 -24.22 14.04
N ALA A 26 13.74 -23.80 15.08
CA ALA A 26 13.40 -22.40 15.23
C ALA A 26 14.72 -21.66 15.42
N THR A 27 15.31 -21.19 14.34
CA THR A 27 16.44 -20.27 14.37
C THR A 27 16.02 -19.15 15.30
N ARG A 28 16.66 -19.08 16.49
CA ARG A 28 16.45 -17.94 17.40
C ARG A 28 16.83 -16.72 16.63
N MET A 29 15.82 -15.91 16.24
CA MET A 29 16.02 -14.64 15.59
C MET A 29 16.86 -13.79 16.56
N ASN A 30 18.08 -13.42 16.16
CA ASN A 30 18.87 -12.51 16.97
C ASN A 30 18.21 -11.15 16.98
N LEU A 31 18.16 -10.49 18.17
CA LEU A 31 17.61 -9.13 18.26
C LEU A 31 18.31 -8.14 17.33
N SER A 32 19.61 -8.37 17.03
CA SER A 32 20.36 -7.61 16.02
C SER A 32 19.75 -7.71 14.61
N ASP A 33 19.14 -8.86 14.29
CA ASP A 33 18.50 -9.07 12.98
C ASP A 33 17.19 -8.28 12.84
N LEU A 34 16.68 -7.74 13.94
CA LEU A 34 15.49 -6.89 14.00
C LEU A 34 15.83 -5.37 14.01
N GLU A 35 17.10 -5.00 13.85
CA GLU A 35 17.45 -3.57 13.71
C GLU A 35 16.76 -2.95 12.49
N PHE A 36 16.29 -1.72 12.67
CA PHE A 36 15.63 -0.94 11.62
C PHE A 36 16.17 0.47 11.61
N THR A 37 16.62 0.90 10.44
CA THR A 37 16.96 2.29 10.13
C THR A 37 15.87 2.86 9.24
N CYS A 38 15.30 4.01 9.61
CA CYS A 38 14.31 4.67 8.77
C CYS A 38 14.97 5.16 7.49
N VAL A 39 14.52 4.63 6.38
CA VAL A 39 14.90 5.05 5.03
C VAL A 39 13.63 5.46 4.29
N HIS A 40 13.67 6.59 3.61
CA HIS A 40 12.62 7.04 2.71
C HIS A 40 13.02 6.73 1.27
N GLU A 41 12.16 6.04 0.53
CA GLU A 41 12.42 5.75 -0.86
C GLU A 41 12.42 7.04 -1.69
N ALA A 42 13.57 7.37 -2.28
CA ALA A 42 13.72 8.54 -3.13
C ALA A 42 12.94 8.35 -4.44
N LYS A 43 12.08 9.30 -4.75
CA LYS A 43 11.31 9.30 -6.00
C LYS A 43 12.03 10.13 -7.05
N PRO A 44 12.44 9.54 -8.20
CA PRO A 44 13.08 10.31 -9.25
C PRO A 44 12.12 11.35 -9.85
N PRO A 45 12.65 12.47 -10.37
CA PRO A 45 11.82 13.45 -11.05
C PRO A 45 11.17 12.85 -12.28
N LEU A 46 9.92 13.22 -12.54
CA LEU A 46 9.16 12.77 -13.70
C LEU A 46 9.19 13.81 -14.80
N SER A 47 9.31 13.34 -16.05
CA SER A 47 9.19 14.20 -17.23
C SER A 47 7.80 14.85 -17.31
N PRO A 48 7.68 16.16 -17.60
CA PRO A 48 6.38 16.78 -17.84
C PRO A 48 5.57 16.10 -18.96
N ASP A 49 6.25 15.56 -19.97
CA ASP A 49 5.61 14.89 -21.08
C ASP A 49 5.02 13.54 -20.71
N THR A 50 5.75 12.71 -19.93
CA THR A 50 5.18 11.46 -19.42
C THR A 50 4.05 11.70 -18.44
N GLN A 51 4.13 12.77 -17.65
CA GLN A 51 3.05 13.14 -16.74
C GLN A 51 1.76 13.56 -17.45
N LYS A 52 1.84 14.19 -18.64
CA LYS A 52 0.65 14.47 -19.46
C LYS A 52 -0.07 13.17 -19.82
N LEU A 53 0.68 12.14 -20.28
CA LEU A 53 0.11 10.84 -20.61
C LEU A 53 -0.50 10.18 -19.36
N TYR A 54 0.27 10.15 -18.26
CA TYR A 54 -0.18 9.56 -17.00
C TYR A 54 -1.46 10.23 -16.48
N ASN A 55 -1.50 11.56 -16.41
CA ASN A 55 -2.64 12.30 -15.85
C ASN A 55 -3.91 12.10 -16.68
N TYR A 56 -3.80 12.10 -18.02
CA TYR A 56 -4.90 11.81 -18.90
C TYR A 56 -5.43 10.38 -18.72
N ALA A 57 -4.55 9.39 -18.80
CA ALA A 57 -4.92 8.00 -18.57
C ALA A 57 -5.50 7.77 -17.18
N ARG A 58 -4.91 8.39 -16.15
CA ARG A 58 -5.34 8.25 -14.76
C ARG A 58 -6.74 8.76 -14.49
N TYR A 59 -7.09 9.90 -15.09
CA TYR A 59 -8.43 10.47 -14.96
C TYR A 59 -9.49 9.49 -15.49
N HIS A 60 -9.35 9.01 -16.71
CA HIS A 60 -10.30 8.09 -17.34
C HIS A 60 -10.30 6.70 -16.68
N ASP A 61 -9.15 6.17 -16.30
CA ASP A 61 -9.02 4.92 -15.56
C ASP A 61 -9.81 4.95 -14.26
N LEU A 62 -9.72 6.02 -13.48
CA LEU A 62 -10.47 6.14 -12.23
C LEU A 62 -11.98 6.27 -12.45
N HIS A 63 -12.41 6.93 -13.53
CA HIS A 63 -13.84 7.03 -13.88
C HIS A 63 -14.41 5.67 -14.33
N ASN A 64 -13.59 4.73 -14.78
CA ASN A 64 -14.00 3.36 -15.08
C ASN A 64 -14.17 2.47 -13.83
N MET A 65 -13.69 2.91 -12.66
CA MET A 65 -13.55 2.00 -11.49
C MET A 65 -14.89 1.58 -10.89
N TRP A 66 -15.94 2.42 -10.86
CA TRP A 66 -17.12 2.00 -10.11
C TRP A 66 -18.46 2.59 -10.55
N ASN A 67 -18.59 3.70 -11.17
CA ASN A 67 -19.88 4.38 -11.17
C ASN A 67 -20.41 4.87 -12.52
N GLY A 68 -20.89 3.96 -13.34
CA GLY A 68 -21.95 4.27 -14.30
C GLY A 68 -21.76 5.44 -15.29
N LYS A 69 -20.68 6.18 -15.18
CA LYS A 69 -20.17 7.09 -16.19
C LYS A 69 -18.78 6.60 -16.55
N PRO A 70 -18.67 5.70 -17.54
CA PRO A 70 -17.36 5.30 -18.02
C PRO A 70 -16.60 6.55 -18.47
N GLY A 71 -15.29 6.59 -18.18
CA GLY A 71 -14.42 7.58 -18.80
C GLY A 71 -14.45 7.45 -20.33
N ASP A 72 -14.04 8.47 -21.04
CA ASP A 72 -13.96 8.45 -22.52
C ASP A 72 -12.97 7.39 -23.05
N LEU A 73 -12.08 6.89 -22.19
CA LEU A 73 -11.16 5.79 -22.49
C LEU A 73 -11.51 4.56 -21.64
N THR A 74 -11.51 3.39 -22.27
CA THR A 74 -11.51 2.11 -21.54
C THR A 74 -10.19 1.91 -20.83
N TRP A 75 -10.12 0.93 -19.89
CA TRP A 75 -8.83 0.54 -19.29
C TRP A 75 -7.83 0.04 -20.34
N GLN A 76 -8.32 -0.58 -21.41
CA GLN A 76 -7.48 -1.07 -22.50
C GLN A 76 -6.84 0.09 -23.28
N ASP A 77 -7.60 1.16 -23.55
CA ASP A 77 -7.09 2.36 -24.22
C ASP A 77 -6.12 3.12 -23.30
N ALA A 78 -6.47 3.29 -22.03
CA ALA A 78 -5.61 3.93 -21.03
C ALA A 78 -4.27 3.18 -20.84
N ALA A 79 -4.25 1.87 -21.05
CA ALA A 79 -3.03 1.06 -20.94
C ALA A 79 -1.97 1.46 -21.98
N ALA A 80 -2.34 1.92 -23.16
CA ALA A 80 -1.38 2.41 -24.17
C ALA A 80 -0.58 3.60 -23.61
N TYR A 81 -1.25 4.58 -23.06
CA TYR A 81 -0.61 5.75 -22.44
C TYR A 81 0.26 5.36 -21.24
N TYR A 82 -0.21 4.43 -20.39
CA TYR A 82 0.57 3.93 -19.27
C TYR A 82 1.83 3.17 -19.71
N ARG A 83 1.75 2.32 -20.75
CA ARG A 83 2.90 1.62 -21.31
C ARG A 83 3.97 2.57 -21.80
N ILE A 84 3.54 3.56 -22.60
CA ILE A 84 4.45 4.56 -23.18
C ILE A 84 5.08 5.41 -22.08
N ALA A 85 4.29 5.90 -21.13
CA ALA A 85 4.81 6.69 -20.01
C ALA A 85 5.79 5.87 -19.14
N ALA A 86 5.44 4.63 -18.80
CA ALA A 86 6.28 3.74 -17.98
C ALA A 86 7.62 3.42 -18.67
N ALA A 87 7.60 3.15 -19.98
CA ALA A 87 8.81 2.89 -20.76
C ALA A 87 9.74 4.12 -20.84
N ASN A 88 9.17 5.33 -20.74
CA ASN A 88 9.90 6.59 -20.68
C ASN A 88 10.14 7.10 -19.24
N GLY A 89 10.08 6.20 -18.25
CA GLY A 89 10.54 6.48 -16.90
C GLY A 89 9.47 6.94 -15.91
N ASP A 90 8.18 6.96 -16.26
CA ASP A 90 7.12 7.29 -15.30
C ASP A 90 6.78 6.09 -14.41
N TYR A 91 7.33 6.09 -13.19
CA TYR A 91 7.09 5.03 -12.21
C TYR A 91 5.62 4.97 -11.76
N LYS A 92 4.88 6.09 -11.78
CA LYS A 92 3.45 6.09 -11.40
C LYS A 92 2.64 5.32 -12.45
N ALA A 93 2.93 5.56 -13.73
CA ALA A 93 2.34 4.82 -14.84
C ALA A 93 2.69 3.33 -14.76
N ASN A 94 3.95 3.02 -14.45
CA ASN A 94 4.43 1.65 -14.27
C ASN A 94 3.64 0.91 -13.17
N VAL A 95 3.60 1.46 -11.96
CA VAL A 95 2.89 0.86 -10.81
C VAL A 95 1.40 0.68 -11.12
N ARG A 96 0.77 1.68 -11.75
CA ARG A 96 -0.66 1.60 -12.08
C ARG A 96 -0.94 0.53 -13.15
N LEU A 97 -0.11 0.43 -14.17
CA LEU A 97 -0.25 -0.59 -15.21
C LEU A 97 -0.08 -2.00 -14.63
N GLN A 98 0.90 -2.23 -13.75
CA GLN A 98 1.05 -3.51 -13.04
C GLN A 98 -0.24 -3.89 -12.30
N TYR A 99 -0.88 -2.93 -11.62
CA TYR A 99 -2.15 -3.15 -10.95
C TYR A 99 -3.26 -3.56 -11.93
N LEU A 100 -3.42 -2.84 -13.04
CA LEU A 100 -4.47 -3.10 -14.03
C LEU A 100 -4.30 -4.47 -14.72
N LEU A 101 -3.06 -4.83 -15.05
CA LEU A 101 -2.72 -6.16 -15.60
C LEU A 101 -3.01 -7.28 -14.60
N ARG A 102 -2.56 -7.11 -13.36
CA ARG A 102 -2.72 -8.13 -12.31
C ARG A 102 -4.17 -8.36 -11.93
N THR A 103 -5.00 -7.32 -11.97
CA THR A 103 -6.43 -7.40 -11.64
C THR A 103 -7.31 -7.76 -12.85
N GLY A 104 -6.72 -8.02 -14.02
CA GLY A 104 -7.45 -8.40 -15.23
C GLY A 104 -8.26 -7.26 -15.87
N ARG A 105 -8.05 -6.02 -15.45
CA ARG A 105 -8.69 -4.85 -16.05
C ARG A 105 -8.14 -4.52 -17.42
N VAL A 106 -6.88 -4.79 -17.63
CA VAL A 106 -6.22 -4.73 -18.94
C VAL A 106 -5.97 -6.14 -19.42
N ASN A 107 -6.54 -6.48 -20.57
CA ASN A 107 -6.31 -7.75 -21.23
C ASN A 107 -5.00 -7.71 -22.03
N ALA A 108 -4.10 -8.64 -21.77
CA ALA A 108 -2.85 -8.77 -22.48
C ALA A 108 -2.53 -10.25 -22.71
N PRO A 109 -1.95 -10.63 -23.87
CA PRO A 109 -1.66 -12.04 -24.21
C PRO A 109 -0.82 -12.76 -23.15
N ASN A 110 0.04 -12.02 -22.45
CA ASN A 110 0.85 -12.54 -21.35
C ASN A 110 0.98 -11.48 -20.23
N ALA A 111 -0.14 -11.20 -19.56
CA ALA A 111 -0.22 -10.18 -18.50
C ALA A 111 0.81 -10.42 -17.39
N LYS A 112 1.05 -11.68 -16.98
CA LYS A 112 2.06 -12.00 -15.97
C LYS A 112 3.47 -11.60 -16.42
N LYS A 113 3.86 -11.97 -17.63
CA LYS A 113 5.18 -11.64 -18.18
C LYS A 113 5.37 -10.14 -18.34
N GLU A 114 4.31 -9.43 -18.79
CA GLU A 114 4.34 -7.96 -18.90
C GLU A 114 4.51 -7.32 -17.51
N THR A 115 3.73 -7.78 -16.51
CA THR A 115 3.82 -7.28 -15.13
C THR A 115 5.23 -7.47 -14.54
N LEU A 116 5.84 -8.64 -14.72
CA LEU A 116 7.19 -8.90 -14.23
C LEU A 116 8.24 -8.02 -14.92
N LYS A 117 8.15 -7.82 -16.24
CA LYS A 117 9.02 -6.87 -16.95
C LYS A 117 8.87 -5.43 -16.47
N LEU A 118 7.65 -5.00 -16.18
CA LEU A 118 7.39 -3.69 -15.59
C LEU A 118 8.03 -3.58 -14.20
N ASN A 119 7.97 -4.64 -13.40
CA ASN A 119 8.62 -4.66 -12.10
C ASN A 119 10.16 -4.61 -12.19
N ASP A 120 10.75 -5.27 -13.19
CA ASP A 120 12.19 -5.18 -13.49
C ASP A 120 12.61 -3.74 -13.88
N LEU A 121 11.76 -3.03 -14.62
CA LEU A 121 11.98 -1.61 -14.91
C LEU A 121 11.84 -0.75 -13.66
N LEU A 122 10.83 -1.03 -12.82
CA LEU A 122 10.60 -0.33 -11.58
C LEU A 122 11.75 -0.49 -10.59
N MET A 123 12.43 -1.65 -10.60
CA MET A 123 13.61 -1.92 -9.75
C MET A 123 14.71 -0.89 -9.92
N LYS A 124 14.82 -0.27 -11.10
CA LYS A 124 15.83 0.76 -11.40
C LYS A 124 15.42 2.16 -10.88
N GLN A 125 14.14 2.38 -10.62
CA GLN A 125 13.57 3.69 -10.27
C GLN A 125 13.15 3.75 -8.81
N LEU A 126 12.42 2.74 -8.36
CA LEU A 126 11.90 2.59 -7.01
C LEU A 126 12.18 1.17 -6.52
N PRO A 127 13.43 0.86 -6.15
CA PRO A 127 13.82 -0.49 -5.77
C PRO A 127 13.07 -1.02 -4.54
N GLY A 128 12.74 -0.17 -3.56
CA GLY A 128 11.94 -0.55 -2.40
C GLY A 128 10.52 -0.97 -2.79
N THR A 129 9.84 -0.15 -3.59
CA THR A 129 8.51 -0.47 -4.13
C THR A 129 8.54 -1.73 -5.01
N ALA A 130 9.55 -1.89 -5.85
CA ALA A 130 9.67 -3.06 -6.73
C ALA A 130 9.93 -4.36 -5.95
N HIS A 131 10.76 -4.33 -4.90
CA HIS A 131 10.93 -5.46 -3.99
C HIS A 131 9.64 -5.80 -3.23
N TYR A 132 8.87 -4.79 -2.83
CA TYR A 132 7.56 -5.02 -2.21
C TYR A 132 6.57 -5.68 -3.19
N HIS A 133 6.56 -5.27 -4.46
CA HIS A 133 5.78 -5.95 -5.49
C HIS A 133 6.24 -7.41 -5.67
N SER A 134 7.55 -7.67 -5.68
CA SER A 134 8.09 -9.03 -5.75
C SER A 134 7.63 -9.89 -4.57
N TYR A 135 7.65 -9.34 -3.34
CA TYR A 135 7.06 -9.98 -2.16
C TYR A 135 5.58 -10.36 -2.39
N LEU A 136 4.76 -9.41 -2.88
CA LEU A 136 3.34 -9.67 -3.16
C LEU A 136 3.16 -10.74 -4.26
N TYR A 137 4.01 -10.73 -5.30
CA TYR A 137 3.94 -11.71 -6.38
C TYR A 137 4.32 -13.12 -5.93
N LEU A 138 5.24 -13.25 -5.00
CA LEU A 138 5.56 -14.52 -4.33
C LEU A 138 4.41 -14.97 -3.43
N LYS A 139 3.98 -14.11 -2.52
CA LYS A 139 2.90 -14.37 -1.55
C LYS A 139 1.60 -14.86 -2.19
N TYR A 140 1.26 -14.30 -3.35
CA TYR A 140 0.01 -14.63 -4.07
C TYR A 140 0.23 -15.54 -5.30
N GLY A 141 1.43 -16.11 -5.48
CA GLY A 141 1.72 -17.02 -6.58
C GLY A 141 1.62 -16.39 -7.98
N TYR A 142 1.88 -15.09 -8.09
CA TYR A 142 1.76 -14.35 -9.35
C TYR A 142 3.08 -14.36 -10.14
N GLY A 143 3.46 -15.53 -10.67
CA GLY A 143 4.55 -15.66 -11.63
C GLY A 143 5.97 -15.72 -11.06
N LEU A 144 6.15 -15.60 -9.75
CA LEU A 144 7.40 -15.85 -9.04
C LEU A 144 7.25 -17.11 -8.17
N ILE A 145 8.23 -17.97 -8.14
CA ILE A 145 8.26 -19.24 -7.39
C ILE A 145 9.65 -19.47 -6.80
N GLY A 146 9.70 -20.10 -5.62
CA GLY A 146 10.94 -20.67 -5.08
C GLY A 146 11.93 -19.67 -4.46
N ALA A 147 11.50 -18.42 -4.23
CA ALA A 147 12.29 -17.42 -3.51
C ALA A 147 11.73 -17.18 -2.11
N ASP A 148 12.56 -16.68 -1.20
CA ASP A 148 12.15 -16.29 0.15
C ASP A 148 11.36 -14.97 0.11
N GLU A 149 10.04 -15.06 0.32
CA GLU A 149 9.16 -13.89 0.31
C GLU A 149 9.51 -12.88 1.40
N LEU A 150 9.93 -13.37 2.59
CA LEU A 150 10.28 -12.50 3.71
C LEU A 150 11.57 -11.72 3.45
N ALA A 151 12.53 -12.32 2.73
CA ALA A 151 13.73 -11.60 2.30
C ALA A 151 13.39 -10.43 1.38
N TYR A 152 12.42 -10.60 0.48
CA TYR A 152 11.93 -9.49 -0.37
C TYR A 152 11.21 -8.42 0.45
N LEU A 153 10.37 -8.80 1.41
CA LEU A 153 9.69 -7.86 2.30
C LEU A 153 10.70 -7.05 3.12
N ARG A 154 11.66 -7.72 3.75
CA ARG A 154 12.72 -7.07 4.52
C ARG A 154 13.52 -6.11 3.64
N LYS A 155 13.98 -6.56 2.48
CA LYS A 155 14.73 -5.74 1.54
C LYS A 155 13.94 -4.52 1.08
N ALA A 156 12.65 -4.68 0.83
CA ALA A 156 11.76 -3.58 0.47
C ALA A 156 11.65 -2.53 1.59
N ALA A 157 11.50 -2.96 2.84
CA ALA A 157 11.42 -2.07 4.00
C ALA A 157 12.74 -1.30 4.22
N ASP A 158 13.89 -1.98 4.08
CA ASP A 158 15.22 -1.38 4.23
C ASP A 158 15.53 -0.38 3.10
N LEU A 159 14.94 -0.56 1.92
CA LEU A 159 15.03 0.37 0.78
C LEU A 159 13.98 1.49 0.83
N GLY A 160 13.14 1.52 1.86
CA GLY A 160 12.25 2.62 2.13
C GLY A 160 10.83 2.47 1.56
N SER A 161 10.39 1.29 1.11
CA SER A 161 8.97 1.09 0.77
C SER A 161 8.09 1.24 2.00
N LYS A 162 7.22 2.23 2.00
CA LYS A 162 6.30 2.50 3.12
C LYS A 162 5.31 1.36 3.35
N GLU A 163 4.91 0.68 2.30
CA GLU A 163 4.02 -0.48 2.36
C GLU A 163 4.74 -1.66 3.02
N ALA A 164 5.99 -1.91 2.63
CA ALA A 164 6.80 -2.96 3.23
C ALA A 164 7.14 -2.66 4.69
N GLN A 165 7.43 -1.40 5.03
CA GLN A 165 7.66 -0.98 6.41
C GLN A 165 6.42 -1.22 7.27
N TYR A 166 5.23 -0.85 6.77
CA TYR A 166 3.99 -1.14 7.49
C TYR A 166 3.80 -2.67 7.72
N GLU A 167 3.89 -3.47 6.66
CA GLU A 167 3.72 -4.92 6.72
C GLU A 167 4.74 -5.57 7.68
N LEU A 168 6.01 -5.16 7.61
CA LEU A 168 7.06 -5.62 8.51
C LEU A 168 6.76 -5.28 9.97
N GLY A 169 6.26 -4.06 10.24
CA GLY A 169 5.84 -3.63 11.56
C GLY A 169 4.72 -4.48 12.15
N GLU A 170 3.74 -4.89 11.34
CA GLU A 170 2.67 -5.79 11.76
C GLU A 170 3.20 -7.20 12.04
N MET A 171 4.06 -7.73 11.17
CA MET A 171 4.63 -9.07 11.37
C MET A 171 5.50 -9.17 12.63
N ILE A 172 6.28 -8.14 12.94
CA ILE A 172 7.16 -8.13 14.13
C ILE A 172 6.35 -8.24 15.42
N ILE A 173 5.19 -7.59 15.50
CA ILE A 173 4.38 -7.62 16.74
C ILE A 173 3.67 -8.96 16.93
N ASP A 174 3.41 -9.70 15.86
CA ASP A 174 2.73 -10.99 15.87
C ASP A 174 3.64 -12.15 16.32
N ILE A 175 4.95 -11.93 16.43
CA ILE A 175 5.89 -12.93 16.93
C ILE A 175 5.54 -13.26 18.38
N LYS A 176 5.33 -14.54 18.68
CA LYS A 176 4.98 -15.05 20.02
C LYS A 176 6.24 -15.31 20.85
N ASP A 177 6.82 -14.24 21.38
CA ASP A 177 7.97 -14.29 22.28
C ASP A 177 7.86 -13.15 23.30
N ASP A 178 7.50 -13.50 24.54
CA ASP A 178 7.28 -12.53 25.61
C ASP A 178 8.58 -11.82 26.02
N ALA A 179 9.72 -12.50 25.92
CA ALA A 179 11.00 -11.94 26.31
C ALA A 179 11.40 -10.72 25.45
N THR A 180 11.02 -10.72 24.19
CA THR A 180 11.33 -9.63 23.24
C THR A 180 10.17 -8.67 22.99
N PHE A 181 9.01 -8.86 23.62
CA PHE A 181 7.81 -8.09 23.33
C PHE A 181 8.00 -6.57 23.45
N GLN A 182 8.63 -6.08 24.52
CA GLN A 182 8.84 -4.63 24.71
C GLN A 182 9.80 -4.06 23.65
N PHE A 183 10.83 -4.80 23.28
CA PHE A 183 11.74 -4.42 22.21
C PHE A 183 10.99 -4.34 20.86
N ARG A 184 10.23 -5.38 20.49
CA ARG A 184 9.45 -5.44 19.25
C ARG A 184 8.40 -4.32 19.19
N LYS A 185 7.77 -4.00 20.31
CA LYS A 185 6.82 -2.89 20.45
C LYS A 185 7.48 -1.54 20.14
N ALA A 186 8.67 -1.29 20.67
CA ALA A 186 9.42 -0.06 20.40
C ALA A 186 9.93 -0.01 18.94
N LEU A 187 10.38 -1.14 18.41
CA LEU A 187 10.81 -1.27 17.03
C LEU A 187 9.66 -1.01 16.05
N ARG A 188 8.49 -1.63 16.29
CA ARG A 188 7.28 -1.38 15.50
C ARG A 188 6.91 0.10 15.47
N GLU A 189 7.00 0.80 16.60
CA GLU A 189 6.73 2.24 16.66
C GLU A 189 7.64 3.03 15.72
N LYS A 190 8.94 2.75 15.71
CA LYS A 190 9.91 3.37 14.78
C LYS A 190 9.57 3.06 13.32
N ILE A 191 9.25 1.83 13.01
CA ILE A 191 8.89 1.38 11.66
C ILE A 191 7.61 2.08 11.18
N LEU A 192 6.56 2.11 12.01
CA LEU A 192 5.31 2.77 11.67
C LEU A 192 5.46 4.29 11.54
N ALA A 193 6.31 4.92 12.35
CA ALA A 193 6.62 6.35 12.22
C ALA A 193 7.24 6.65 10.84
N CYS A 194 8.24 5.86 10.45
CA CYS A 194 8.88 5.98 9.15
C CYS A 194 7.89 5.80 7.97
N ALA A 195 7.05 4.77 8.03
CA ALA A 195 6.02 4.54 7.01
C ALA A 195 4.97 5.68 6.96
N SER A 196 4.59 6.21 8.13
CA SER A 196 3.65 7.34 8.25
C SER A 196 4.18 8.61 7.59
N GLU A 197 5.45 8.95 7.84
CA GLU A 197 6.12 10.12 7.24
C GLU A 197 6.17 10.04 5.71
N GLN A 198 6.28 8.83 5.17
CA GLN A 198 6.26 8.58 3.72
C GLN A 198 4.85 8.52 3.11
N GLY A 199 3.81 8.72 3.89
CA GLY A 199 2.43 8.77 3.40
C GLY A 199 1.65 7.46 3.54
N SER A 200 2.03 6.56 4.47
CA SER A 200 1.19 5.42 4.84
C SER A 200 0.10 5.85 5.81
N GLY A 201 -1.15 5.97 5.32
CA GLY A 201 -2.30 6.36 6.16
C GLY A 201 -2.60 5.33 7.26
N ILE A 202 -2.49 4.03 6.92
CA ILE A 202 -2.71 2.95 7.87
C ILE A 202 -1.64 2.91 8.97
N ALA A 203 -0.37 3.16 8.63
CA ALA A 203 0.70 3.26 9.62
C ALA A 203 0.47 4.44 10.57
N SER A 204 0.06 5.59 10.02
CA SER A 204 -0.32 6.78 10.81
C SER A 204 -1.45 6.47 11.80
N ARG A 205 -2.48 5.74 11.36
CA ARG A 205 -3.59 5.33 12.22
C ARG A 205 -3.13 4.47 13.39
N PHE A 206 -2.37 3.43 13.13
CA PHE A 206 -1.90 2.52 14.19
C PHE A 206 -0.96 3.24 15.17
N LEU A 207 -0.07 4.09 14.68
CA LEU A 207 0.79 4.93 15.51
C LEU A 207 -0.03 5.90 16.36
N GLY A 208 -1.05 6.55 15.78
CA GLY A 208 -1.96 7.44 16.50
C GLY A 208 -2.76 6.72 17.60
N ILE A 209 -3.25 5.51 17.33
CA ILE A 209 -3.91 4.65 18.35
C ILE A 209 -2.92 4.31 19.46
N ARG A 210 -1.69 4.00 19.11
CA ARG A 210 -0.63 3.70 20.07
C ARG A 210 -0.38 4.88 21.01
N PHE A 211 -0.11 6.07 20.47
CA PHE A 211 0.12 7.29 21.25
C PHE A 211 -1.08 7.63 22.14
N LYS A 212 -2.29 7.48 21.62
CA LYS A 212 -3.52 7.66 22.43
C LYS A 212 -3.54 6.70 23.61
N THR A 213 -3.21 5.42 23.42
CA THR A 213 -3.19 4.41 24.49
C THR A 213 -2.15 4.74 25.56
N GLU A 214 -1.07 5.40 25.19
CA GLU A 214 -0.04 5.89 26.08
C GLU A 214 -0.35 7.27 26.69
N LYS A 215 -1.55 7.80 26.44
CA LYS A 215 -1.99 9.13 26.85
C LYS A 215 -1.15 10.28 26.27
N LYS A 216 -0.39 10.04 25.21
CA LYS A 216 0.32 11.02 24.41
C LYS A 216 -0.64 11.65 23.40
N TYR A 217 -1.62 12.40 23.91
CA TYR A 217 -2.74 12.83 23.08
C TYR A 217 -2.36 13.84 22.01
N GLN A 218 -1.40 14.72 22.25
CA GLN A 218 -0.95 15.71 21.27
C GLN A 218 -0.28 15.03 20.06
N GLU A 219 0.59 14.06 20.33
CA GLU A 219 1.24 13.24 19.30
C GLU A 219 0.21 12.40 18.55
N ALA A 220 -0.75 11.80 19.27
CA ALA A 220 -1.83 11.03 18.65
C ALA A 220 -2.65 11.89 17.67
N VAL A 221 -3.00 13.11 18.04
CA VAL A 221 -3.75 14.04 17.19
C VAL A 221 -2.96 14.40 15.93
N LYS A 222 -1.66 14.74 16.06
CA LYS A 222 -0.79 15.07 14.93
C LYS A 222 -0.69 13.91 13.94
N VAL A 223 -0.45 12.69 14.44
CA VAL A 223 -0.28 11.52 13.58
C VAL A 223 -1.61 11.07 12.96
N LEU A 224 -2.74 11.17 13.67
CA LEU A 224 -4.05 10.92 13.08
C LEU A 224 -4.39 11.97 12.00
N HIS A 225 -4.01 13.23 12.21
CA HIS A 225 -4.15 14.25 11.17
C HIS A 225 -3.30 13.91 9.92
N GLN A 226 -2.07 13.48 10.11
CA GLN A 226 -1.24 12.97 9.03
C GLN A 226 -1.87 11.75 8.35
N GLY A 227 -2.49 10.84 9.11
CA GLY A 227 -3.23 9.70 8.58
C GLY A 227 -4.40 10.12 7.68
N ALA A 228 -5.19 11.09 8.12
CA ALA A 228 -6.25 11.67 7.29
C ALA A 228 -5.71 12.31 6.01
N LYS A 229 -4.60 13.06 6.09
CA LYS A 229 -3.90 13.65 4.94
C LYS A 229 -3.43 12.59 3.95
N ASN A 230 -3.00 11.44 4.46
CA ASN A 230 -2.57 10.28 3.68
C ASN A 230 -3.74 9.41 3.16
N GLY A 231 -4.99 9.84 3.33
CA GLY A 231 -6.18 9.14 2.81
C GLY A 231 -6.82 8.12 3.75
N ASP A 232 -6.39 8.01 5.02
CA ASP A 232 -6.99 7.08 5.97
C ASP A 232 -8.28 7.62 6.56
N SER A 233 -9.42 7.04 6.16
CA SER A 233 -10.76 7.44 6.61
C SER A 233 -10.94 7.27 8.12
N GLN A 234 -10.33 6.24 8.72
CA GLN A 234 -10.46 5.95 10.14
C GLN A 234 -9.70 6.96 11.00
N SER A 235 -8.57 7.48 10.51
CA SER A 235 -7.86 8.58 11.17
C SER A 235 -8.71 9.84 11.20
N ALA A 236 -9.35 10.22 10.09
CA ALA A 236 -10.28 11.34 10.04
C ALA A 236 -11.50 11.13 10.94
N LEU A 237 -12.05 9.91 10.98
CA LEU A 237 -13.18 9.56 11.83
C LEU A 237 -12.83 9.71 13.32
N ARG A 238 -11.64 9.25 13.74
CA ARG A 238 -11.18 9.39 15.13
C ARG A 238 -11.03 10.85 15.55
N LEU A 239 -10.50 11.69 14.67
CA LEU A 239 -10.43 13.14 14.91
C LEU A 239 -11.81 13.77 15.00
N SER A 240 -12.75 13.40 14.11
CA SER A 240 -14.12 13.85 14.20
C SER A 240 -14.75 13.55 15.56
N HIS A 241 -14.61 12.32 16.04
CA HIS A 241 -15.12 11.93 17.35
C HIS A 241 -14.38 12.63 18.50
N GLY A 242 -13.06 12.83 18.39
CA GLY A 242 -12.25 13.51 19.39
C GLY A 242 -12.66 14.97 19.63
N PHE A 243 -13.19 15.66 18.60
CA PHE A 243 -13.73 17.03 18.72
C PHE A 243 -15.20 17.09 19.17
N LYS A 244 -15.88 15.95 19.33
CA LYS A 244 -17.30 15.91 19.70
C LYS A 244 -17.50 16.39 21.13
N ASN A 245 -18.60 17.14 21.36
CA ASN A 245 -19.01 17.50 22.70
C ASN A 245 -19.43 16.25 23.50
N GLY A 246 -19.11 16.22 24.79
CA GLY A 246 -19.46 15.12 25.70
C GLY A 246 -18.50 13.91 25.62
N ILE A 247 -17.45 13.94 24.80
CA ILE A 247 -16.38 12.93 24.87
C ILE A 247 -15.55 13.14 26.14
N SER A 248 -15.34 12.08 26.88
CA SER A 248 -14.56 12.09 28.12
C SER A 248 -13.50 10.99 28.13
N GLU A 249 -12.61 10.99 29.12
CA GLU A 249 -11.56 9.95 29.29
C GLU A 249 -12.10 8.52 29.42
N ASN A 250 -13.39 8.39 29.78
CA ASN A 250 -14.06 7.08 29.81
C ASN A 250 -14.28 6.47 28.43
N ASP A 251 -14.30 7.30 27.36
CA ASP A 251 -14.32 6.80 25.99
C ASP A 251 -12.93 6.29 25.56
N LYS A 252 -12.73 5.00 25.74
CA LYS A 252 -11.44 4.34 25.44
C LYS A 252 -11.11 4.33 23.93
N VAL A 253 -12.05 4.66 23.04
CA VAL A 253 -11.86 4.61 21.59
C VAL A 253 -11.53 5.98 21.02
N TYR A 254 -12.27 7.03 21.41
CA TYR A 254 -12.22 8.31 20.72
C TYR A 254 -11.68 9.49 21.53
N TYR A 255 -11.48 9.33 22.83
CA TYR A 255 -10.94 10.43 23.65
C TYR A 255 -9.50 10.80 23.23
N LEU A 256 -9.28 12.06 22.92
CA LEU A 256 -8.00 12.62 22.47
C LEU A 256 -7.58 13.88 23.26
N ALA A 257 -8.21 14.13 24.43
CA ALA A 257 -8.00 15.31 25.24
C ALA A 257 -8.18 16.65 24.47
N LEU A 258 -9.01 16.65 23.44
CA LEU A 258 -9.34 17.84 22.64
C LEU A 258 -10.47 18.61 23.26
N LYS A 259 -10.45 19.95 23.11
CA LYS A 259 -11.60 20.78 23.40
C LYS A 259 -12.68 20.57 22.34
N PRO A 260 -13.97 20.50 22.71
CA PRO A 260 -15.06 20.39 21.75
C PRO A 260 -15.02 21.51 20.70
N ASP A 261 -15.16 21.14 19.44
CA ASP A 261 -15.19 22.03 18.28
C ASP A 261 -16.11 21.45 17.21
N ALA A 262 -17.34 21.96 17.14
CA ALA A 262 -18.38 21.42 16.26
C ALA A 262 -18.01 21.54 14.78
N GLU A 263 -17.32 22.62 14.40
CA GLU A 263 -16.94 22.83 13.01
C GLU A 263 -15.80 21.86 12.59
N ARG A 264 -14.76 21.67 13.42
CA ARG A 264 -13.74 20.64 13.17
C ARG A 264 -14.34 19.25 13.16
N GLN A 265 -15.24 18.95 14.09
CA GLN A 265 -15.95 17.67 14.10
C GLN A 265 -16.66 17.41 12.76
N MET A 266 -17.41 18.39 12.28
CA MET A 266 -18.18 18.28 11.02
C MET A 266 -17.24 18.10 9.82
N ARG A 267 -16.16 18.88 9.71
CA ARG A 267 -15.20 18.80 8.61
C ARG A 267 -14.53 17.43 8.57
N TYR A 268 -13.98 16.95 9.67
CA TYR A 268 -13.38 15.60 9.72
C TYR A 268 -14.40 14.50 9.45
N LYS A 269 -15.66 14.63 9.89
CA LYS A 269 -16.72 13.67 9.57
C LYS A 269 -17.00 13.60 8.07
N LYS A 270 -17.10 14.77 7.41
CA LYS A 270 -17.32 14.86 5.97
C LYS A 270 -16.15 14.27 5.18
N ILE A 271 -14.92 14.58 5.60
CA ILE A 271 -13.68 14.00 5.03
C ILE A 271 -13.65 12.49 5.22
N ALA A 272 -13.90 12.00 6.44
CA ALA A 272 -13.89 10.56 6.73
C ALA A 272 -14.89 9.81 5.85
N ARG A 273 -16.08 10.37 5.66
CA ARG A 273 -17.10 9.80 4.78
C ARG A 273 -16.63 9.76 3.32
N TYR A 274 -16.13 10.88 2.79
CA TYR A 274 -15.63 10.93 1.42
C TYR A 274 -14.53 9.89 1.18
N LEU A 275 -13.56 9.80 2.09
CA LEU A 275 -12.47 8.84 2.00
C LEU A 275 -12.96 7.38 2.06
N SER A 276 -13.97 7.11 2.89
CA SER A 276 -14.55 5.78 3.00
C SER A 276 -15.39 5.38 1.77
N ASP A 277 -16.19 6.32 1.28
CA ASP A 277 -17.07 6.06 0.13
C ASP A 277 -16.30 5.96 -1.20
N ASN A 278 -15.05 6.47 -1.23
CA ASN A 278 -14.20 6.53 -2.42
C ASN A 278 -12.81 5.89 -2.21
N ASP A 279 -12.69 4.92 -1.32
CA ASP A 279 -11.41 4.25 -1.00
C ASP A 279 -10.75 3.60 -2.22
N TYR A 280 -11.58 3.05 -3.13
CA TYR A 280 -11.16 2.46 -4.41
C TYR A 280 -10.43 3.45 -5.36
N LEU A 281 -10.61 4.76 -5.18
CA LEU A 281 -9.87 5.81 -5.90
C LEU A 281 -8.52 6.13 -5.25
N ASN A 282 -8.31 5.67 -4.02
CA ASN A 282 -7.13 5.95 -3.21
C ASN A 282 -6.82 7.47 -3.09
N PRO A 283 -7.79 8.29 -2.62
CA PRO A 283 -7.62 9.73 -2.51
C PRO A 283 -6.61 10.11 -1.42
N THR A 284 -5.86 11.20 -1.63
CA THR A 284 -5.01 11.84 -0.65
C THR A 284 -5.41 13.31 -0.49
N LEU A 285 -5.18 13.90 0.70
CA LEU A 285 -5.60 15.26 1.02
C LEU A 285 -4.38 16.15 1.24
N HIS A 286 -3.78 16.64 0.16
CA HIS A 286 -2.64 17.56 0.28
C HIS A 286 -3.07 18.92 0.85
N ASP A 287 -4.33 19.29 0.66
CA ASP A 287 -4.96 20.52 1.14
C ASP A 287 -5.57 20.44 2.56
N LEU A 288 -5.37 19.33 3.32
CA LEU A 288 -6.00 19.14 4.63
C LEU A 288 -5.67 20.25 5.62
N ASP A 289 -4.41 20.72 5.67
CA ASP A 289 -3.99 21.80 6.56
C ASP A 289 -4.65 23.14 6.21
N GLN A 290 -5.08 23.31 4.96
CA GLN A 290 -5.82 24.49 4.47
C GLN A 290 -7.32 24.37 4.71
N ILE A 291 -7.83 23.15 4.93
CA ILE A 291 -9.25 22.87 5.20
C ILE A 291 -9.53 22.85 6.70
N VAL A 292 -8.75 22.08 7.44
CA VAL A 292 -8.99 21.83 8.87
C VAL A 292 -7.67 21.76 9.64
N PRO A 293 -6.94 22.91 9.73
CA PRO A 293 -5.71 22.96 10.51
C PRO A 293 -5.98 22.59 11.97
N LEU A 294 -4.99 21.96 12.61
CA LEU A 294 -5.09 21.60 14.03
C LEU A 294 -5.12 22.83 14.94
N PRO A 295 -5.78 22.76 16.11
CA PRO A 295 -5.74 23.83 17.10
C PRO A 295 -4.27 24.14 17.50
N PRO A 296 -3.93 25.43 17.80
CA PRO A 296 -4.84 26.56 18.01
C PRO A 296 -5.18 27.37 16.74
N ALA A 297 -4.78 26.92 15.54
CA ALA A 297 -5.05 27.64 14.31
C ALA A 297 -6.57 27.85 14.08
N LYS A 298 -6.94 29.01 13.53
CA LYS A 298 -8.33 29.31 13.16
C LYS A 298 -8.72 28.52 11.90
N LEU A 299 -9.97 28.10 11.84
CA LEU A 299 -10.53 27.46 10.66
C LEU A 299 -10.76 28.49 9.54
N PRO A 300 -10.21 28.26 8.32
CA PRO A 300 -10.54 29.06 7.16
C PRO A 300 -11.95 28.72 6.62
N PRO A 301 -12.55 29.57 5.76
CA PRO A 301 -13.72 29.16 4.98
C PRO A 301 -13.49 27.88 4.20
N TRP A 302 -14.51 27.03 4.07
CA TRP A 302 -14.42 25.79 3.31
C TRP A 302 -15.75 25.48 2.60
N ASP A 303 -15.71 25.19 1.32
CA ASP A 303 -16.87 24.86 0.49
C ASP A 303 -17.35 23.40 0.67
N GLY A 304 -16.62 22.61 1.47
CA GLY A 304 -16.96 21.22 1.76
C GLY A 304 -16.40 20.20 0.78
N LYS A 305 -15.50 20.58 -0.13
CA LYS A 305 -14.79 19.68 -1.03
C LYS A 305 -13.29 19.69 -0.74
N ILE A 306 -12.63 18.56 -0.99
CA ILE A 306 -11.18 18.40 -0.98
C ILE A 306 -10.61 18.58 -2.38
N GLU A 307 -9.32 18.87 -2.52
CA GLU A 307 -8.64 19.06 -3.82
C GLU A 307 -8.83 17.86 -4.74
N PHE A 308 -8.63 16.63 -4.24
CA PHE A 308 -8.84 15.40 -5.00
C PHE A 308 -10.26 15.30 -5.55
N GLN A 309 -11.28 15.64 -4.75
CA GLN A 309 -12.69 15.63 -5.18
C GLN A 309 -12.94 16.64 -6.30
N ARG A 310 -12.41 17.86 -6.17
CA ARG A 310 -12.54 18.88 -7.24
C ARG A 310 -11.89 18.42 -8.54
N TRP A 311 -10.71 17.79 -8.43
CA TRP A 311 -10.04 17.23 -9.60
C TRP A 311 -10.85 16.09 -10.23
N TYR A 312 -11.34 15.17 -9.43
CA TYR A 312 -12.10 13.99 -9.91
C TYR A 312 -13.45 14.37 -10.53
N GLU A 313 -14.17 15.34 -9.96
CA GLU A 313 -15.46 15.83 -10.46
C GLU A 313 -15.31 16.89 -11.56
N GLY A 314 -14.10 17.38 -11.78
CA GLY A 314 -13.79 18.42 -12.76
C GLY A 314 -13.72 17.94 -14.20
N ALA A 315 -13.29 18.83 -15.08
CA ALA A 315 -13.09 18.50 -16.49
C ALA A 315 -11.89 17.53 -16.67
N SER A 316 -12.00 16.65 -17.66
CA SER A 316 -10.89 15.79 -18.09
C SER A 316 -9.65 16.62 -18.41
N PRO A 317 -8.45 16.17 -18.02
CA PRO A 317 -7.22 16.72 -18.55
C PRO A 317 -7.23 16.71 -20.10
N PRO A 318 -6.59 17.66 -20.76
CA PRO A 318 -6.54 17.67 -22.21
C PRO A 318 -5.85 16.41 -22.75
N LYS A 319 -6.41 15.83 -23.81
CA LYS A 319 -5.80 14.68 -24.50
C LYS A 319 -4.39 15.07 -24.95
N PRO A 320 -3.35 14.23 -24.65
CA PRO A 320 -2.02 14.42 -25.23
C PRO A 320 -2.07 14.42 -26.74
N SER A 321 -1.28 15.29 -27.40
CA SER A 321 -1.26 15.30 -28.86
C SER A 321 -0.70 14.00 -29.42
N ASP A 322 -1.16 13.62 -30.62
CA ASP A 322 -0.71 12.38 -31.26
C ASP A 322 0.79 12.42 -31.56
N GLU A 323 1.36 13.59 -31.88
CA GLU A 323 2.79 13.78 -32.09
C GLU A 323 3.60 13.53 -30.81
N LEU A 324 3.09 13.96 -29.65
CA LEU A 324 3.75 13.68 -28.38
C LEU A 324 3.75 12.18 -28.07
N VAL A 325 2.61 11.51 -28.27
CA VAL A 325 2.44 10.08 -28.01
C VAL A 325 3.34 9.28 -28.96
N GLN A 326 3.35 9.59 -30.24
CA GLN A 326 4.18 8.95 -31.26
C GLN A 326 5.67 9.10 -30.93
N ARG A 327 6.13 10.31 -30.63
CA ARG A 327 7.53 10.57 -30.29
C ARG A 327 7.98 9.76 -29.09
N LEU A 328 7.18 9.71 -28.00
CA LEU A 328 7.52 8.94 -26.79
C LEU A 328 7.45 7.43 -27.05
N ALA A 329 6.53 6.97 -27.90
CA ALA A 329 6.45 5.55 -28.26
C ALA A 329 7.67 5.13 -29.11
N GLU A 330 8.07 5.92 -30.10
CA GLU A 330 9.27 5.68 -30.93
C GLU A 330 10.54 5.62 -30.08
N GLN A 331 10.73 6.55 -29.14
CA GLN A 331 11.86 6.56 -28.20
C GLN A 331 11.97 5.26 -27.41
N ALA A 332 10.84 4.62 -27.11
CA ALA A 332 10.76 3.38 -26.34
C ALA A 332 10.65 2.12 -27.23
N GLY A 333 10.63 2.25 -28.55
CA GLY A 333 10.45 1.11 -29.48
C GLY A 333 9.06 0.48 -29.39
N LEU A 334 8.04 1.28 -29.13
CA LEU A 334 6.66 0.85 -28.93
C LEU A 334 5.75 1.31 -30.07
N ASP A 335 4.71 0.55 -30.31
CA ASP A 335 3.57 0.99 -31.13
C ASP A 335 2.76 2.06 -30.37
N TRP A 336 2.54 3.20 -30.96
CA TRP A 336 1.93 4.34 -30.28
C TRP A 336 0.43 4.16 -29.96
N GLN A 337 -0.27 3.30 -30.69
CA GLN A 337 -1.70 3.05 -30.46
C GLN A 337 -1.92 2.05 -29.31
N THR A 338 -1.06 1.08 -29.16
CA THR A 338 -1.22 0.00 -28.17
C THR A 338 -0.24 0.08 -27.00
N GLY A 339 0.85 0.83 -27.16
CA GLY A 339 1.98 0.85 -26.24
C GLY A 339 2.75 -0.48 -26.16
N LEU A 340 2.45 -1.43 -27.02
CA LEU A 340 3.15 -2.72 -27.07
C LEU A 340 4.46 -2.63 -27.87
N PRO A 341 5.45 -3.49 -27.60
CA PRO A 341 6.66 -3.53 -28.41
C PRO A 341 6.36 -3.74 -29.89
N LEU A 342 7.06 -3.01 -30.74
CA LEU A 342 6.98 -3.23 -32.20
C LEU A 342 7.39 -4.67 -32.51
N LYS A 343 6.63 -5.34 -33.39
CA LYS A 343 7.04 -6.67 -33.90
C LYS A 343 8.29 -6.47 -34.75
N LYS A 344 9.35 -7.18 -34.37
CA LYS A 344 10.54 -7.28 -35.20
C LYS A 344 10.26 -8.08 -36.44
#